data_32e757c871e5e4a570258106a2e5dd7e
#
_entry.id   32e757c871e5e4a570258106a2e5dd7e
#
_cell.length_a   1.000
_cell.length_b   1.000
_cell.length_c   1.000
_cell.angle_alpha   90.00
_cell.angle_beta   90.00
_cell.angle_gamma   90.00
#
_symmetry.space_group_name_H-M   'P 1'
#
loop_
_entity.id
_entity.type
_entity.pdbx_description
1 polymer ?
#
loop_
_entity_poly.entity_id
_entity_poly.type
_entity_poly.pdbx_seq_one_letter_code
_entity_poly.pdbx_strand_id
1 'polypeptide(L)'
;MEGKFLIMYRVIIAGGRDFDDYYLLEDNVIEWILDTYLSDHYEDGKCIIEFISGKAKGADALGEKFAKKHDYKITLFPADWNQYGKAAGPIRNRQMAEYASQADKGVLFAFWDEESRGTKNMIDLAKQYGLDVHIINY
;
A
#
# COMPACT_ATOMS: atom_id res chain seq x y z
N MET A 1 -10.99 -31.15 -2.68
CA MET A 1 -10.91 -30.33 -2.73
C MET A 1 -10.94 -29.52 -3.16
N GLU A 2 -11.07 -29.58 -3.15
CA GLU A 2 -10.99 -28.78 -3.49
C GLU A 2 -11.20 -27.74 -3.31
N GLY A 3 -10.85 -27.55 -3.47
CA GLY A 3 -11.13 -26.37 -2.82
C GLY A 3 -10.75 -25.13 -3.50
N LYS A 4 -11.28 -24.06 -2.94
CA LYS A 4 -10.99 -22.73 -3.45
C LYS A 4 -9.73 -22.22 -2.81
N PHE A 5 -8.92 -21.50 -3.58
CA PHE A 5 -7.84 -20.73 -2.97
C PHE A 5 -8.30 -19.36 -2.61
N LEU A 6 -7.72 -18.80 -1.56
CA LEU A 6 -7.81 -17.37 -1.25
C LEU A 6 -6.41 -16.80 -1.38
N ILE A 7 -6.23 -15.90 -2.32
CA ILE A 7 -4.96 -15.18 -2.46
C ILE A 7 -5.10 -13.83 -1.79
N MET A 8 -4.33 -13.63 -0.73
CA MET A 8 -4.39 -12.40 0.05
C MET A 8 -3.35 -11.42 -0.48
N TYR A 9 -3.82 -10.23 -0.83
CA TYR A 9 -2.98 -9.10 -1.20
C TYR A 9 -3.04 -8.05 -0.10
N ARG A 10 -1.90 -7.55 0.32
CA ARG A 10 -1.84 -6.39 1.20
C ARG A 10 -1.11 -5.29 0.48
N VAL A 11 -1.79 -4.16 0.31
CA VAL A 11 -1.34 -3.06 -0.55
C VAL A 11 -1.13 -1.81 0.29
N ILE A 12 0.12 -1.38 0.37
CA ILE A 12 0.46 -0.12 1.02
C ILE A 12 0.33 1.00 0.00
N ILE A 13 -0.37 2.07 0.37
CA ILE A 13 -0.36 3.29 -0.41
C ILE A 13 0.35 4.36 0.40
N ALA A 14 1.46 4.85 -0.12
CA ALA A 14 2.30 5.83 0.56
C ALA A 14 2.79 6.87 -0.44
N GLY A 15 3.35 7.96 0.06
CA GLY A 15 3.89 8.99 -0.81
C GLY A 15 3.99 10.33 -0.12
N GLY A 16 4.15 11.38 -0.92
CA GLY A 16 4.35 12.72 -0.43
C GLY A 16 3.15 13.25 0.34
N ARG A 17 3.45 14.06 1.36
CA ARG A 17 2.41 14.70 2.17
C ARG A 17 1.67 15.78 1.40
N ASP A 18 2.26 16.27 0.33
CA ASP A 18 1.68 17.27 -0.56
C ASP A 18 0.99 16.66 -1.78
N PHE A 19 0.99 15.33 -1.89
CA PHE A 19 0.35 14.67 -3.00
C PHE A 19 -1.17 14.82 -2.89
N ASP A 20 -1.79 15.37 -3.92
CA ASP A 20 -3.23 15.65 -3.92
C ASP A 20 -3.96 15.21 -5.18
N ASP A 21 -3.30 14.47 -6.06
CA ASP A 21 -3.89 14.02 -7.32
C ASP A 21 -4.60 12.68 -7.12
N TYR A 22 -5.81 12.74 -6.63
CA TYR A 22 -6.58 11.54 -6.34
C TYR A 22 -6.83 10.70 -7.59
N TYR A 23 -7.07 11.35 -8.75
CA TYR A 23 -7.37 10.60 -9.96
C TYR A 23 -6.16 9.85 -10.48
N LEU A 24 -4.97 10.41 -10.33
CA LEU A 24 -3.75 9.68 -10.67
C LEU A 24 -3.62 8.43 -9.80
N LEU A 25 -3.90 8.55 -8.51
CA LEU A 25 -3.88 7.41 -7.60
C LEU A 25 -4.94 6.38 -7.99
N GLU A 26 -6.17 6.83 -8.17
CA GLU A 26 -7.28 5.93 -8.50
C GLU A 26 -7.01 5.19 -9.81
N ASP A 27 -6.56 5.89 -10.85
CA ASP A 27 -6.29 5.26 -12.14
C ASP A 27 -5.23 4.17 -12.04
N ASN A 28 -4.13 4.44 -11.33
CA ASN A 28 -3.06 3.47 -11.19
C ASN A 28 -3.49 2.25 -10.38
N VAL A 29 -4.21 2.46 -9.29
CA VAL A 29 -4.62 1.36 -8.43
C VAL A 29 -5.70 0.52 -9.10
N ILE A 30 -6.67 1.16 -9.78
CA ILE A 30 -7.71 0.41 -10.50
C ILE A 30 -7.11 -0.41 -11.62
N GLU A 31 -6.17 0.14 -12.38
CA GLU A 31 -5.50 -0.62 -13.44
C GLU A 31 -4.82 -1.86 -12.87
N TRP A 32 -4.12 -1.70 -11.75
CA TRP A 32 -3.47 -2.82 -11.08
C TRP A 32 -4.50 -3.86 -10.59
N ILE A 33 -5.62 -3.41 -10.03
CA ILE A 33 -6.68 -4.32 -9.56
C ILE A 33 -7.22 -5.15 -10.73
N LEU A 34 -7.51 -4.49 -11.85
CA LEU A 34 -8.04 -5.18 -13.03
C LEU A 34 -7.04 -6.18 -13.57
N ASP A 35 -5.78 -5.79 -13.70
CA ASP A 35 -4.73 -6.70 -14.17
C ASP A 35 -4.56 -7.90 -13.24
N THR A 36 -4.66 -7.66 -11.94
CA THR A 36 -4.55 -8.71 -10.93
C THR A 36 -5.69 -9.71 -11.06
N TYR A 37 -6.93 -9.23 -11.20
CA TYR A 37 -8.07 -10.12 -11.40
C TYR A 37 -7.97 -10.91 -12.70
N LEU A 38 -7.46 -10.30 -13.76
CA LEU A 38 -7.32 -11.00 -15.04
C LEU A 38 -6.20 -12.03 -15.02
N SER A 39 -5.14 -11.78 -14.25
CA SER A 39 -3.96 -12.66 -14.20
C SER A 39 -4.07 -13.76 -13.15
N ASP A 40 -4.50 -13.38 -11.95
CA ASP A 40 -4.46 -14.24 -10.76
C ASP A 40 -5.84 -14.76 -10.36
N HIS A 41 -6.88 -14.30 -11.00
CA HIS A 41 -8.24 -14.71 -10.68
C HIS A 41 -8.64 -15.87 -11.54
N TYR A 42 -8.73 -17.02 -10.93
CA TYR A 42 -9.15 -18.25 -11.61
C TYR A 42 -10.59 -18.56 -11.26
N GLU A 43 -11.18 -19.42 -12.06
CA GLU A 43 -12.55 -19.89 -11.85
C GLU A 43 -12.80 -20.37 -10.42
N ASP A 44 -11.81 -20.98 -9.79
CA ASP A 44 -11.93 -21.48 -8.41
C ASP A 44 -11.21 -20.62 -7.39
N GLY A 45 -10.56 -19.54 -7.82
CA GLY A 45 -9.78 -18.70 -6.95
C GLY A 45 -10.46 -17.38 -6.63
N LYS A 46 -10.07 -16.78 -5.53
CA LYS A 46 -10.54 -15.46 -5.15
C LYS A 46 -9.37 -14.63 -4.68
N CYS A 47 -9.39 -13.35 -5.06
CA CYS A 47 -8.43 -12.38 -4.57
C CYS A 47 -9.09 -11.55 -3.47
N ILE A 48 -8.42 -11.42 -2.35
CA ILE A 48 -8.83 -10.55 -1.27
C ILE A 48 -7.77 -9.47 -1.14
N ILE A 49 -8.18 -8.22 -1.26
CA ILE A 49 -7.29 -7.08 -1.24
C ILE A 49 -7.54 -6.26 0.02
N GLU A 50 -6.50 -6.05 0.79
CA GLU A 50 -6.53 -5.21 1.97
C GLU A 50 -5.55 -4.05 1.75
N PHE A 51 -5.99 -2.83 2.03
CA PHE A 51 -5.13 -1.66 1.93
C PHE A 51 -4.53 -1.30 3.28
N ILE A 52 -3.37 -0.67 3.24
CA ILE A 52 -2.61 -0.29 4.42
C ILE A 52 -2.26 1.18 4.33
N SER A 53 -2.51 1.94 5.40
CA SER A 53 -2.20 3.36 5.46
C SER A 53 -1.36 3.68 6.70
N GLY A 54 -0.37 4.55 6.52
CA GLY A 54 0.42 5.07 7.62
C GLY A 54 -0.19 6.26 8.32
N LYS A 55 -1.40 6.67 7.94
CA LYS A 55 -2.14 7.78 8.56
C LYS A 55 -1.42 9.13 8.44
N ALA A 56 -0.60 9.30 7.43
CA ALA A 56 -0.01 10.59 7.12
C ALA A 56 -0.94 11.39 6.20
N LYS A 57 -0.61 12.65 5.99
CA LYS A 57 -1.32 13.49 5.02
C LYS A 57 -0.94 13.07 3.60
N GLY A 58 -1.67 13.56 2.62
CA GLY A 58 -1.35 13.37 1.22
C GLY A 58 -1.69 11.98 0.72
N ALA A 59 -0.72 11.27 0.16
CA ALA A 59 -0.96 9.98 -0.47
C ALA A 59 -1.63 8.96 0.46
N ASP A 60 -1.20 8.91 1.71
CA ASP A 60 -1.80 7.99 2.70
C ASP A 60 -3.30 8.26 2.84
N ALA A 61 -3.66 9.53 3.02
CA ALA A 61 -5.07 9.91 3.18
C ALA A 61 -5.89 9.62 1.92
N LEU A 62 -5.31 9.83 0.75
CA LEU A 62 -6.00 9.52 -0.51
C LEU A 62 -6.14 8.02 -0.71
N GLY A 63 -5.18 7.23 -0.25
CA GLY A 63 -5.31 5.77 -0.25
C GLY A 63 -6.44 5.29 0.63
N GLU A 64 -6.62 5.92 1.79
CA GLU A 64 -7.76 5.62 2.67
C GLU A 64 -9.08 5.97 1.97
N LYS A 65 -9.11 7.12 1.30
CA LYS A 65 -10.29 7.54 0.54
C LYS A 65 -10.61 6.51 -0.55
N PHE A 66 -9.60 6.02 -1.26
CA PHE A 66 -9.79 5.01 -2.30
C PHE A 66 -10.39 3.73 -1.71
N ALA A 67 -9.80 3.22 -0.65
CA ALA A 67 -10.26 1.99 -0.02
C ALA A 67 -11.71 2.11 0.45
N LYS A 68 -12.03 3.23 1.07
CA LYS A 68 -13.38 3.48 1.56
C LYS A 68 -14.38 3.60 0.42
N LYS A 69 -14.02 4.33 -0.64
CA LYS A 69 -14.89 4.53 -1.80
C LYS A 69 -15.23 3.21 -2.49
N HIS A 70 -14.27 2.29 -2.54
CA HIS A 70 -14.42 1.03 -3.26
C HIS A 70 -14.68 -0.17 -2.33
N ASP A 71 -15.01 0.08 -1.08
CA ASP A 71 -15.37 -0.94 -0.08
C ASP A 71 -14.28 -1.97 0.19
N TYR A 72 -13.05 -1.54 0.24
CA TYR A 72 -11.94 -2.40 0.65
C TYR A 72 -11.62 -2.23 2.13
N LYS A 73 -11.19 -3.31 2.75
CA LYS A 73 -10.67 -3.25 4.10
C LYS A 73 -9.42 -2.39 4.13
N ILE A 74 -9.27 -1.59 5.19
CA ILE A 74 -8.08 -0.79 5.40
C ILE A 74 -7.55 -0.99 6.81
N THR A 75 -6.23 -1.14 6.93
CA THR A 75 -5.54 -1.28 8.21
C THR A 75 -4.61 -0.09 8.39
N LEU A 76 -4.68 0.53 9.56
CA LEU A 76 -3.99 1.77 9.84
C LEU A 76 -2.79 1.54 10.74
N PHE A 77 -1.68 2.19 10.39
CA PHE A 77 -0.44 2.15 11.18
C PHE A 77 -0.01 3.57 11.50
N PRO A 78 -0.65 4.23 12.46
CA PRO A 78 -0.24 5.59 12.81
C PRO A 78 1.14 5.59 13.45
N ALA A 79 1.95 6.57 13.08
CA ALA A 79 3.27 6.72 13.69
C ALA A 79 3.12 7.26 15.10
N ASP A 80 3.87 6.68 16.04
CA ASP A 80 3.83 7.11 17.44
C ASP A 80 4.94 8.11 17.72
N TRP A 81 4.68 9.36 17.31
CA TRP A 81 5.64 10.44 17.47
C TRP A 81 5.96 10.73 18.93
N ASN A 82 5.00 10.51 19.82
CA ASN A 82 5.22 10.76 21.25
C ASN A 82 6.22 9.79 21.84
N GLN A 83 6.20 8.54 21.42
CA GLN A 83 7.08 7.51 21.93
C GLN A 83 8.45 7.53 21.25
N TYR A 84 8.48 7.70 19.91
CA TYR A 84 9.68 7.48 19.12
C TYR A 84 10.30 8.75 18.52
N GLY A 85 9.64 9.89 18.65
CA GLY A 85 10.14 11.14 18.08
C GLY A 85 10.36 11.00 16.57
N LYS A 86 11.50 11.46 16.09
CA LYS A 86 11.81 11.46 14.65
C LYS A 86 11.91 10.06 14.06
N ALA A 87 12.12 9.04 14.88
CA ALA A 87 12.20 7.66 14.40
C ALA A 87 10.82 7.05 14.15
N ALA A 88 9.75 7.72 14.57
CA ALA A 88 8.40 7.14 14.48
C ALA A 88 7.98 6.80 13.05
N GLY A 89 8.31 7.67 12.08
CA GLY A 89 8.00 7.41 10.68
C GLY A 89 8.67 6.16 10.14
N PRO A 90 9.99 6.05 10.22
CA PRO A 90 10.69 4.83 9.78
C PRO A 90 10.25 3.57 10.52
N ILE A 91 9.97 3.65 11.81
CA ILE A 91 9.46 2.50 12.57
C ILE A 91 8.11 2.06 12.03
N ARG A 92 7.19 3.00 11.82
CA ARG A 92 5.87 2.73 11.27
C ARG A 92 5.98 2.14 9.86
N ASN A 93 6.88 2.69 9.04
CA ASN A 93 7.09 2.19 7.67
C ASN A 93 7.54 0.73 7.69
N ARG A 94 8.43 0.38 8.61
CA ARG A 94 8.88 -1.02 8.76
C ARG A 94 7.73 -1.91 9.19
N GLN A 95 6.91 -1.46 10.10
CA GLN A 95 5.72 -2.21 10.55
C GLN A 95 4.79 -2.50 9.37
N MET A 96 4.57 -1.53 8.51
CA MET A 96 3.73 -1.71 7.33
C MET A 96 4.34 -2.71 6.35
N ALA A 97 5.64 -2.58 6.08
CA ALA A 97 6.31 -3.49 5.16
C ALA A 97 6.26 -4.93 5.69
N GLU A 98 6.52 -5.11 6.98
CA GLU A 98 6.46 -6.42 7.60
C GLU A 98 5.05 -7.02 7.52
N TYR A 99 4.05 -6.23 7.86
CA TYR A 99 2.66 -6.68 7.80
C TYR A 99 2.26 -7.07 6.38
N ALA A 100 2.62 -6.25 5.39
CA ALA A 100 2.31 -6.56 4.00
C ALA A 100 3.01 -7.82 3.53
N SER A 101 4.24 -8.05 3.98
CA SER A 101 5.01 -9.23 3.58
C SER A 101 4.45 -10.54 4.10
N GLN A 102 3.56 -10.49 5.09
CA GLN A 102 2.94 -11.69 5.66
C GLN A 102 1.77 -12.19 4.81
N ALA A 103 1.28 -11.39 3.87
CA ALA A 103 0.24 -11.83 2.95
C ALA A 103 0.85 -12.70 1.86
N ASP A 104 0.01 -13.34 1.06
CA ASP A 104 0.50 -14.11 -0.09
C ASP A 104 1.25 -13.19 -1.04
N LYS A 105 0.75 -11.97 -1.22
CA LYS A 105 1.42 -10.95 -2.03
C LYS A 105 1.33 -9.59 -1.35
N GLY A 106 2.49 -9.01 -1.11
CA GLY A 106 2.59 -7.65 -0.58
C GLY A 106 2.95 -6.68 -1.69
N VAL A 107 2.33 -5.50 -1.67
CA VAL A 107 2.45 -4.51 -2.75
C VAL A 107 2.60 -3.13 -2.15
N LEU A 108 3.40 -2.29 -2.80
CA LEU A 108 3.50 -0.88 -2.46
C LEU A 108 3.23 -0.03 -3.69
N PHE A 109 2.32 0.94 -3.55
CA PHE A 109 2.20 2.06 -4.48
C PHE A 109 2.79 3.28 -3.80
N ALA A 110 3.87 3.80 -4.36
CA ALA A 110 4.55 4.97 -3.82
C ALA A 110 4.41 6.14 -4.79
N PHE A 111 3.69 7.17 -4.36
CA PHE A 111 3.54 8.41 -5.13
C PHE A 111 4.64 9.36 -4.67
N TRP A 112 5.69 9.47 -5.49
CA TRP A 112 6.96 10.04 -5.05
C TRP A 112 7.44 11.17 -5.96
N ASP A 113 7.80 12.29 -5.33
CA ASP A 113 8.36 13.45 -6.01
C ASP A 113 9.88 13.35 -6.20
N GLU A 114 10.47 12.21 -5.84
CA GLU A 114 11.90 11.93 -5.88
C GLU A 114 12.72 12.72 -4.85
N GLU A 115 12.05 13.44 -3.94
CA GLU A 115 12.73 14.20 -2.89
C GLU A 115 12.31 13.79 -1.49
N SER A 116 11.08 13.35 -1.30
CA SER A 116 10.58 12.94 0.02
C SER A 116 11.39 11.78 0.58
N ARG A 117 12.03 12.02 1.72
CA ARG A 117 12.86 11.00 2.39
C ARG A 117 12.01 9.90 3.01
N GLY A 118 10.85 10.26 3.54
CA GLY A 118 9.94 9.29 4.12
C GLY A 118 9.44 8.30 3.09
N THR A 119 9.11 8.79 1.88
CA THR A 119 8.69 7.94 0.79
C THR A 119 9.82 7.04 0.32
N LYS A 120 11.04 7.59 0.21
CA LYS A 120 12.19 6.78 -0.17
C LYS A 120 12.44 5.68 0.85
N ASN A 121 12.34 6.00 2.14
CA ASN A 121 12.48 5.01 3.20
C ASN A 121 11.45 3.88 3.04
N MET A 122 10.19 4.23 2.74
CA MET A 122 9.15 3.22 2.51
C MET A 122 9.47 2.35 1.31
N ILE A 123 9.94 2.96 0.22
CA ILE A 123 10.33 2.22 -0.98
C ILE A 123 11.45 1.23 -0.68
N ASP A 124 12.48 1.69 0.02
CA ASP A 124 13.64 0.85 0.36
C ASP A 124 13.21 -0.32 1.25
N LEU A 125 12.37 -0.07 2.23
CA LEU A 125 11.85 -1.13 3.11
C LEU A 125 10.98 -2.12 2.35
N ALA A 126 10.12 -1.63 1.46
CA ALA A 126 9.28 -2.51 0.66
C ALA A 126 10.14 -3.47 -0.17
N LYS A 127 11.19 -2.95 -0.79
CA LYS A 127 12.12 -3.79 -1.55
C LYS A 127 12.82 -4.80 -0.66
N GLN A 128 13.25 -4.36 0.52
CA GLN A 128 13.92 -5.23 1.49
C GLN A 128 13.04 -6.40 1.92
N TYR A 129 11.73 -6.15 2.06
CA TYR A 129 10.77 -7.18 2.48
C TYR A 129 10.18 -7.95 1.30
N GLY A 130 10.65 -7.70 0.08
CA GLY A 130 10.23 -8.46 -1.09
C GLY A 130 8.86 -8.10 -1.64
N LEU A 131 8.38 -6.89 -1.34
CA LEU A 131 7.11 -6.43 -1.87
C LEU A 131 7.23 -6.08 -3.35
N ASP A 132 6.10 -6.14 -4.06
CA ASP A 132 6.01 -5.64 -5.43
C ASP A 132 5.84 -4.13 -5.38
N VAL A 133 6.81 -3.40 -5.91
CA VAL A 133 6.87 -1.94 -5.75
C VAL A 133 6.51 -1.23 -7.03
N HIS A 134 5.50 -0.37 -6.96
CA HIS A 134 5.08 0.51 -8.05
C HIS A 134 5.37 1.95 -7.63
N ILE A 135 6.26 2.60 -8.35
CA ILE A 135 6.60 4.00 -8.09
C ILE A 135 5.95 4.87 -9.16
N ILE A 136 5.13 5.80 -8.73
CA ILE A 136 4.49 6.77 -9.61
C ILE A 136 5.04 8.15 -9.25
N ASN A 137 5.75 8.75 -10.17
CA ASN A 137 6.32 10.07 -9.94
C ASN A 137 5.28 11.16 -10.22
N TYR A 138 5.40 12.25 -9.49
CA TYR A 138 4.52 13.41 -9.71
C TYR A 138 5.25 14.72 -9.51
#